data_c4858bce46178abb5797e769d11b4adc
#
_entry.id   c4858bce46178abb5797e769d11b4adc
#
_cell.length_a   1.000
_cell.length_b   1.000
_cell.length_c   1.000
_cell.angle_alpha   90.00
_cell.angle_beta   90.00
_cell.angle_gamma   90.00
#
_symmetry.space_group_name_H-M   'P 1'
#
loop_
_entity.id
_entity.type
_entity.pdbx_description
1 polymer ?
#
loop_
_entity_poly.entity_id
_entity_poly.type
_entity_poly.pdbx_seq_one_letter_code
_entity_poly.pdbx_strand_id
1 'polypeptide(L)' 'MTADELRSLIASGLACDHIEVEGDGRHWSAVIVSAEFAGLRPVQRHQRVYRTLGARMHTDEVHALSMKTYTPAEWAAHPH' A
#
# COMPACT_ATOMS: atom_id res chain seq x y z
N MET A 1 -9.70 12.74 -1.07
CA MET A 1 -9.56 11.26 -1.20
C MET A 1 -9.93 10.60 0.11
N THR A 2 -10.66 9.52 0.07
CA THR A 2 -11.02 8.73 1.24
C THR A 2 -10.14 7.50 1.35
N ALA A 3 -10.14 6.86 2.53
CA ALA A 3 -9.39 5.61 2.72
C ALA A 3 -9.91 4.51 1.78
N ASP A 4 -11.21 4.45 1.55
CA ASP A 4 -11.80 3.47 0.62
C ASP A 4 -11.37 3.71 -0.83
N GLU A 5 -11.30 4.96 -1.25
CA GLU A 5 -10.82 5.30 -2.59
C GLU A 5 -9.36 4.91 -2.76
N LEU A 6 -8.54 5.21 -1.76
CA LEU A 6 -7.11 4.87 -1.77
C LEU A 6 -6.93 3.35 -1.82
N ARG A 7 -7.67 2.61 -1.01
CA ARG A 7 -7.64 1.15 -1.02
C ARG A 7 -8.02 0.59 -2.38
N SER A 8 -9.08 1.13 -2.98
CA SER A 8 -9.55 0.67 -4.31
C SER A 8 -8.52 0.94 -5.39
N LEU A 9 -7.86 2.10 -5.36
CA LEU A 9 -6.81 2.42 -6.33
C LEU A 9 -5.65 1.44 -6.24
N ILE A 10 -5.19 1.16 -5.03
CA ILE A 10 -4.09 0.22 -4.81
C ILE A 10 -4.50 -1.17 -5.27
N ALA A 11 -5.67 -1.63 -4.87
CA ALA A 11 -6.18 -2.97 -5.22
C ALA A 11 -6.40 -3.14 -6.71
N SER A 12 -6.71 -2.07 -7.43
CA SER A 12 -6.88 -2.12 -8.88
C SER A 12 -5.57 -2.26 -9.65
N GLY A 13 -4.47 -1.77 -9.08
CA GLY A 13 -3.18 -1.76 -9.76
C GLY A 13 -2.18 -2.78 -9.22
N LEU A 14 -2.53 -3.51 -8.17
CA LEU A 14 -1.65 -4.45 -7.50
C LEU A 14 -2.47 -5.62 -6.99
N ALA A 15 -2.04 -6.85 -7.30
CA ALA A 15 -2.70 -8.05 -6.80
C ALA A 15 -2.43 -8.20 -5.31
N CYS A 16 -3.44 -7.92 -4.47
CA CYS A 16 -3.30 -7.96 -3.02
C CYS A 16 -4.06 -9.14 -2.43
N ASP A 17 -3.41 -9.90 -1.55
CA ASP A 17 -4.06 -10.94 -0.76
C ASP A 17 -4.80 -10.32 0.43
N HIS A 18 -4.29 -9.18 0.90
CA HIS A 18 -4.88 -8.44 2.01
C HIS A 18 -4.48 -6.98 1.86
N ILE A 19 -5.41 -6.09 2.13
CA ILE A 19 -5.14 -4.66 2.14
C ILE A 19 -6.03 -3.96 3.16
N GLU A 20 -5.42 -3.14 4.01
CA GLU A 20 -6.12 -2.29 4.96
C GLU A 20 -5.61 -0.87 4.79
N VAL A 21 -6.52 0.08 4.71
CA VAL A 21 -6.16 1.50 4.65
C VAL A 21 -7.01 2.25 5.65
N GLU A 22 -6.35 3.08 6.45
CA GLU A 22 -6.98 3.97 7.41
C GLU A 22 -6.46 5.38 7.19
N GLY A 23 -7.25 6.37 7.55
CA GLY A 23 -6.82 7.74 7.47
C GLY A 23 -7.92 8.75 7.71
N ASP A 24 -7.50 10.00 7.95
CA ASP A 24 -8.38 11.11 8.27
C ASP A 24 -8.57 12.07 7.08
N GLY A 25 -8.08 11.72 5.91
CA GLY A 25 -8.09 12.58 4.73
C GLY A 25 -6.81 13.39 4.55
N ARG A 26 -5.94 13.43 5.55
CA ARG A 26 -4.65 14.11 5.50
C ARG A 26 -3.49 13.14 5.63
N HIS A 27 -3.62 12.16 6.52
CA HIS A 27 -2.62 11.14 6.77
C HIS A 27 -3.28 9.78 6.63
N TRP A 28 -2.60 8.87 5.95
CA TRP A 28 -3.07 7.51 5.72
C TRP A 28 -2.05 6.49 6.19
N SER A 29 -2.55 5.36 6.66
CA SER A 29 -1.76 4.17 6.99
C SER A 29 -2.30 3.01 6.19
N ALA A 30 -1.42 2.25 5.56
CA ALA A 30 -1.82 1.07 4.80
C ALA A 30 -1.02 -0.15 5.23
N VAL A 31 -1.70 -1.29 5.26
CA VAL A 31 -1.06 -2.61 5.37
C VAL A 31 -1.40 -3.35 4.08
N ILE A 32 -0.39 -3.79 3.36
CA ILE A 32 -0.56 -4.38 2.04
C ILE A 32 0.21 -5.69 1.96
N VAL A 33 -0.51 -6.76 1.61
CA VAL A 33 0.06 -8.08 1.43
C VAL A 33 -0.07 -8.47 -0.03
N SER A 34 1.05 -8.72 -0.70
CA SER A 34 1.04 -9.06 -2.12
C SER A 34 2.20 -9.99 -2.47
N ALA A 35 1.90 -11.02 -3.27
CA ALA A 35 2.94 -11.90 -3.81
C ALA A 35 3.88 -11.15 -4.75
N GLU A 36 3.45 -10.00 -5.30
CA GLU A 36 4.29 -9.18 -6.17
C GLU A 36 5.46 -8.55 -5.43
N PHE A 37 5.44 -8.53 -4.11
CA PHE A 37 6.54 -7.99 -3.29
C PHE A 37 7.69 -8.98 -3.11
N ALA A 38 7.53 -10.23 -3.51
CA ALA A 38 8.58 -11.24 -3.36
C ALA A 38 9.84 -10.81 -4.12
N GLY A 39 10.98 -10.86 -3.44
CA GLY A 39 12.25 -10.46 -4.02
C GLY A 39 12.50 -8.95 -4.07
N LEU A 40 11.54 -8.14 -3.65
CA LEU A 40 11.67 -6.69 -3.64
C LEU A 40 12.11 -6.18 -2.26
N ARG A 41 12.97 -5.16 -2.26
CA ARG A 41 13.34 -4.44 -1.04
C ARG A 41 12.19 -3.52 -0.62
N PRO A 42 12.14 -3.08 0.65
CA PRO A 42 11.08 -2.19 1.10
C PRO A 42 10.87 -0.95 0.23
N VAL A 43 11.93 -0.28 -0.20
CA VAL A 43 11.81 0.91 -1.05
C VAL A 43 11.19 0.56 -2.41
N GLN A 44 11.52 -0.60 -2.96
CA GLN A 44 10.95 -1.06 -4.22
C GLN A 44 9.48 -1.42 -4.08
N ARG A 45 9.09 -2.00 -2.94
CA ARG A 45 7.69 -2.30 -2.63
C ARG A 45 6.88 -1.00 -2.53
N HIS A 46 7.41 0.01 -1.87
CA HIS A 46 6.77 1.32 -1.77
C HIS A 46 6.60 1.96 -3.15
N GLN A 47 7.63 1.89 -3.99
CA GLN A 47 7.55 2.40 -5.36
C GLN A 47 6.50 1.66 -6.17
N ARG A 48 6.38 0.36 -5.97
CA ARG A 48 5.36 -0.45 -6.66
C ARG A 48 3.95 -0.01 -6.27
N VAL A 49 3.75 0.29 -4.98
CA VAL A 49 2.46 0.81 -4.50
C VAL A 49 2.19 2.20 -5.06
N TYR A 50 3.17 3.10 -5.01
CA TYR A 50 3.00 4.46 -5.55
C TYR A 50 2.63 4.45 -7.03
N ARG A 51 3.11 3.47 -7.77
CA ARG A 51 2.78 3.33 -9.18
C ARG A 51 1.28 3.12 -9.42
N THR A 52 0.58 2.49 -8.49
CA THR A 52 -0.87 2.28 -8.58
C THR A 52 -1.65 3.58 -8.45
N LEU A 53 -1.06 4.56 -7.80
CA LEU A 53 -1.72 5.84 -7.52
C LEU A 53 -1.58 6.82 -8.67
N GLY A 54 -0.50 6.68 -9.46
CA GLY A 54 -0.25 7.53 -10.62
C GLY A 54 -0.23 9.00 -10.24
N ALA A 55 -0.85 9.84 -11.08
CA ALA A 55 -0.94 11.28 -10.84
C ALA A 55 -2.10 11.66 -9.91
N ARG A 56 -2.81 10.70 -9.35
CA ARG A 56 -3.98 10.95 -8.50
C ARG A 56 -3.62 11.43 -7.11
N MET A 57 -2.38 11.16 -6.67
CA MET A 57 -1.87 11.72 -5.43
C MET A 57 -0.77 12.73 -5.75
N HIS A 58 -0.91 13.91 -5.21
CA HIS A 58 0.14 14.92 -5.27
C HIS A 58 1.28 14.52 -4.33
N THR A 59 2.45 15.10 -4.55
CA THR A 59 3.66 14.80 -3.78
C THR A 59 3.41 14.88 -2.27
N ASP A 60 2.71 15.90 -1.82
CA ASP A 60 2.42 16.08 -0.39
C ASP A 60 1.53 14.96 0.16
N GLU A 61 0.57 14.50 -0.63
CA GLU A 61 -0.33 13.40 -0.24
C GLU A 61 0.45 12.08 -0.15
N VAL A 62 1.37 11.86 -1.08
CA VAL A 62 2.23 10.66 -1.07
C VAL A 62 3.08 10.61 0.19
N HIS A 63 3.62 11.75 0.63
CA HIS A 63 4.40 11.82 1.86
C HIS A 63 3.56 11.53 3.11
N ALA A 64 2.26 11.73 3.02
CA ALA A 64 1.34 11.48 4.13
C ALA A 64 0.87 10.00 4.20
N LEU A 65 1.32 9.15 3.28
CA LEU A 65 0.99 7.73 3.27
C LEU A 65 2.11 6.91 3.91
N SER A 66 1.81 6.35 5.08
CA SER A 66 2.66 5.36 5.73
C SER A 66 2.19 3.97 5.32
N MET A 67 3.12 3.07 5.00
CA MET A 67 2.72 1.73 4.61
C MET A 67 3.63 0.65 5.17
N LYS A 68 3.03 -0.50 5.45
CA LYS A 68 3.72 -1.73 5.80
C LYS A 68 3.41 -2.73 4.69
N THR A 69 4.45 -3.32 4.12
CA THR A 69 4.31 -4.21 2.97
C THR A 69 4.85 -5.59 3.32
N TYR A 70 4.11 -6.61 2.93
CA TYR A 70 4.44 -8.00 3.23
C TYR A 70 4.19 -8.87 2.01
N THR A 71 5.01 -9.91 1.86
CA THR A 71 4.63 -11.05 1.03
C THR A 71 3.64 -11.91 1.81
N PRO A 72 2.88 -12.80 1.17
CA PRO A 72 2.00 -13.71 1.88
C PRO A 72 2.72 -14.54 2.95
N ALA A 73 3.95 -14.98 2.66
CA ALA A 73 4.75 -15.75 3.62
C ALA A 73 5.14 -14.91 4.84
N GLU A 74 5.56 -13.67 4.59
CA GLU A 74 5.90 -12.73 5.67
C GLU A 74 4.68 -12.43 6.54
N TRP A 75 3.52 -12.24 5.91
CA TRP A 75 2.27 -11.95 6.60
C TRP A 75 1.83 -13.13 7.47
N ALA A 76 1.96 -14.35 6.95
CA ALA A 76 1.63 -15.56 7.69
C ALA A 76 2.51 -15.73 8.94
N ALA A 77 3.76 -15.29 8.86
CA ALA A 77 4.71 -15.38 9.97
C ALA A 77 4.60 -14.18 10.93
N HIS A 78 3.90 -13.11 10.53
CA HIS A 78 3.80 -11.89 11.33
C HIS A 78 2.75 -12.05 12.44
N PRO A 79 3.10 -11.79 13.71
CA PRO A 79 2.12 -11.83 14.79
C PRO A 79 1.15 -10.65 14.67
N HIS A 80 -0.14 -10.95 14.60
CA HIS A 80 -1.16 -9.92 14.47
C HIS A 80 -2.50 -10.35 15.11
#